data_935c69afe74a65b5b4fc407ec72337e7
#
_entry.id   935c69afe74a65b5b4fc407ec72337e7
#
_cell.length_a   1.000
_cell.length_b   1.000
_cell.length_c   1.000
_cell.angle_alpha   90.00
_cell.angle_beta   90.00
_cell.angle_gamma   90.00
#
_symmetry.space_group_name_H-M   'P 1'
#
loop_
_entity.id
_entity.type
_entity.pdbx_description
1 polymer ?
#
loop_
_entity_poly.entity_id
_entity_poly.type
_entity_poly.pdbx_seq_one_letter_code
_entity_poly.pdbx_strand_id
1 'polypeptide(L)'
;PKLIDGLLVFFKPMEICDYMCVSGTTKAAADKLGIRSHLYDLHSGFDLMNCEIPERPEFIFWHPPYWDIIKYSDVMYKASEVKEKYGYDPCKADLSRIPDWDRFVEAMNYAMMKQFCALEKGGRMAVLMGDIKKRGKLYSMLAEIIKPGTLENIIIKAQHNCFSDQIQYSGKFIPILHEYVLVVRKDNALIYPILFT
;
A
#
# COMPACT_ATOMS: atom_id res chain seq x y z
N PRO A 1 9.61 -1.89 10.60
CA PRO A 1 10.76 -0.97 10.55
C PRO A 1 11.87 -1.48 9.62
N LYS A 2 12.41 -2.70 9.81
CA LYS A 2 13.57 -3.21 9.06
C LYS A 2 13.43 -3.19 7.54
N LEU A 3 12.24 -3.42 7.01
CA LEU A 3 12.00 -3.40 5.56
C LEU A 3 12.17 -1.98 5.00
N ILE A 4 11.48 -1.00 5.59
CA ILE A 4 11.54 0.39 5.15
C ILE A 4 12.96 0.94 5.34
N ASP A 5 13.61 0.66 6.49
CA ASP A 5 15.01 1.00 6.71
C ASP A 5 15.90 0.49 5.56
N GLY A 6 15.74 -0.79 5.16
CA GLY A 6 16.49 -1.39 4.07
C GLY A 6 16.27 -0.72 2.72
N LEU A 7 15.00 -0.41 2.38
CA LEU A 7 14.66 0.29 1.14
C LEU A 7 15.27 1.70 1.12
N LEU A 8 15.15 2.45 2.22
CA LEU A 8 15.69 3.81 2.33
C LEU A 8 17.22 3.85 2.28
N VAL A 9 17.89 2.87 2.91
CA VAL A 9 19.36 2.75 2.84
C VAL A 9 19.82 2.40 1.43
N PHE A 10 19.06 1.57 0.72
CA PHE A 10 19.41 1.14 -0.65
C PHE A 10 19.16 2.25 -1.69
N PHE A 11 17.95 2.82 -1.71
CA PHE A 11 17.58 3.81 -2.72
C PHE A 11 18.06 5.23 -2.40
N LYS A 12 18.30 5.54 -1.12
CA LYS A 12 18.77 6.84 -0.61
C LYS A 12 17.97 8.03 -1.15
N PRO A 13 16.63 8.00 -1.09
CA PRO A 13 15.84 9.12 -1.56
C PRO A 13 16.05 10.34 -0.65
N MET A 14 15.88 11.53 -1.19
CA MET A 14 15.88 12.77 -0.39
C MET A 14 14.58 12.93 0.40
N GLU A 15 13.50 12.36 -0.11
CA GLU A 15 12.19 12.38 0.54
C GLU A 15 11.38 11.10 0.25
N ILE A 16 10.48 10.77 1.17
CA ILE A 16 9.54 9.65 1.06
C ILE A 16 8.12 10.10 1.31
N CYS A 17 7.18 9.63 0.49
CA CYS A 17 5.75 9.76 0.71
C CYS A 17 5.11 8.43 1.09
N ASP A 18 4.11 8.48 1.99
CA ASP A 18 3.27 7.35 2.35
C ASP A 18 1.83 7.84 2.51
N TYR A 19 0.94 7.38 1.64
CA TYR A 19 -0.46 7.83 1.57
C TYR A 19 -1.45 6.94 2.33
N MET A 20 -0.93 5.97 3.12
CA MET A 20 -1.68 5.09 4.03
C MET A 20 -0.85 4.76 5.28
N CYS A 21 -0.33 5.79 5.95
CA CYS A 21 0.73 5.69 6.96
C CYS A 21 0.28 5.27 8.38
N VAL A 22 -0.84 4.64 8.54
CA VAL A 22 -1.56 4.28 9.79
C VAL A 22 -0.74 4.31 11.08
N SER A 23 0.41 3.63 11.13
CA SER A 23 1.20 3.40 12.37
C SER A 23 2.44 4.29 12.51
N GLY A 24 2.71 5.18 11.55
CA GLY A 24 3.90 6.03 11.57
C GLY A 24 5.23 5.29 11.40
N THR A 25 5.22 4.03 10.99
CA THR A 25 6.44 3.23 10.78
C THR A 25 7.35 3.85 9.72
N THR A 26 6.77 4.40 8.66
CA THR A 26 7.50 5.11 7.61
C THR A 26 8.18 6.35 8.15
N LYS A 27 7.48 7.11 9.04
CA LYS A 27 8.07 8.27 9.71
C LYS A 27 9.30 7.90 10.54
N ALA A 28 9.16 6.89 11.38
CA ALA A 28 10.25 6.47 12.26
C ALA A 28 11.50 6.01 11.48
N ALA A 29 11.30 5.35 10.32
CA ALA A 29 12.40 4.95 9.45
C ALA A 29 13.07 6.16 8.76
N ALA A 30 12.27 7.10 8.27
CA ALA A 30 12.75 8.32 7.62
C ALA A 30 13.52 9.22 8.61
N ASP A 31 12.96 9.48 9.79
CA ASP A 31 13.57 10.30 10.84
C ASP A 31 14.96 9.74 11.25
N LYS A 32 15.06 8.42 11.40
CA LYS A 32 16.31 7.74 11.75
C LYS A 32 17.44 7.97 10.75
N LEU A 33 17.09 8.16 9.49
CA LEU A 33 18.04 8.34 8.37
C LEU A 33 18.14 9.80 7.92
N GLY A 34 17.44 10.73 8.58
CA GLY A 34 17.44 12.14 8.20
C GLY A 34 16.73 12.41 6.86
N ILE A 35 15.83 11.52 6.43
CA ILE A 35 15.05 11.62 5.19
C ILE A 35 13.75 12.38 5.48
N ARG A 36 13.41 13.34 4.63
CA ARG A 36 12.15 14.07 4.73
C ARG A 36 10.97 13.14 4.42
N SER A 37 9.89 13.21 5.21
CA SER A 37 8.72 12.37 5.02
C SER A 37 7.43 13.17 4.93
N HIS A 38 6.58 12.81 3.97
CA HIS A 38 5.22 13.30 3.78
C HIS A 38 4.25 12.15 4.00
N LEU A 39 3.43 12.26 5.03
CA LEU A 39 2.63 11.15 5.55
C LEU A 39 1.16 11.51 5.59
N TYR A 40 0.35 10.69 4.96
CA TYR A 40 -1.08 10.91 4.79
C TYR A 40 -1.87 9.66 5.15
N ASP A 41 -3.05 9.85 5.68
CA ASP A 41 -3.96 8.75 6.00
C ASP A 41 -5.41 9.22 6.14
N LEU A 42 -6.36 8.33 5.98
CA LEU A 42 -7.78 8.63 6.20
C LEU A 42 -8.07 9.22 7.57
N HIS A 43 -7.43 8.71 8.63
CA HIS A 43 -7.64 9.22 9.99
C HIS A 43 -7.08 10.63 10.21
N SER A 44 -6.18 11.07 9.35
CA SER A 44 -5.54 12.40 9.42
C SER A 44 -6.11 13.41 8.41
N GLY A 45 -7.20 13.06 7.72
CA GLY A 45 -7.91 13.99 6.84
C GLY A 45 -7.56 13.85 5.36
N PHE A 46 -6.84 12.81 4.96
CA PHE A 46 -6.46 12.59 3.57
C PHE A 46 -7.10 11.31 3.02
N ASP A 47 -7.96 11.45 2.03
CA ASP A 47 -8.56 10.35 1.28
C ASP A 47 -7.81 10.17 -0.06
N LEU A 48 -6.96 9.15 -0.14
CA LEU A 48 -6.18 8.88 -1.35
C LEU A 48 -7.06 8.69 -2.60
N MET A 49 -8.29 8.20 -2.44
CA MET A 49 -9.17 7.96 -3.57
C MET A 49 -9.74 9.27 -4.15
N ASN A 50 -10.00 10.26 -3.31
CA ASN A 50 -10.70 11.50 -3.69
C ASN A 50 -9.83 12.76 -3.63
N CYS A 51 -8.83 12.82 -2.73
CA CYS A 51 -7.93 13.98 -2.66
C CYS A 51 -6.87 13.95 -3.76
N GLU A 52 -6.50 15.09 -4.29
CA GLU A 52 -5.31 15.20 -5.15
C GLU A 52 -4.03 14.95 -4.33
N ILE A 53 -3.02 14.36 -4.98
CA ILE A 53 -1.71 14.18 -4.37
C ILE A 53 -0.96 15.51 -4.44
N PRO A 54 -0.56 16.10 -3.31
CA PRO A 54 -0.02 17.46 -3.29
C PRO A 54 1.44 17.56 -3.73
N GLU A 55 2.21 16.45 -3.66
CA GLU A 55 3.63 16.42 -3.99
C GLU A 55 3.90 15.75 -5.34
N ARG A 56 5.16 15.88 -5.79
CA ARG A 56 5.77 15.05 -6.83
C ARG A 56 6.90 14.22 -6.18
N PRO A 57 6.56 13.09 -5.56
CA PRO A 57 7.52 12.37 -4.75
C PRO A 57 8.60 11.68 -5.59
N GLU A 58 9.83 11.67 -5.06
CA GLU A 58 10.93 10.87 -5.56
C GLU A 58 10.74 9.39 -5.21
N PHE A 59 10.22 9.13 -4.00
CA PHE A 59 10.01 7.78 -3.50
C PHE A 59 8.68 7.64 -2.76
N ILE A 60 7.88 6.64 -3.13
CA ILE A 60 6.65 6.28 -2.43
C ILE A 60 6.85 4.91 -1.79
N PHE A 61 6.53 4.80 -0.50
CA PHE A 61 6.24 3.53 0.14
C PHE A 61 4.73 3.40 0.32
N TRP A 62 4.16 2.31 -0.12
CA TRP A 62 2.72 2.07 -0.02
C TRP A 62 2.45 0.69 0.56
N HIS A 63 1.67 0.65 1.64
CA HIS A 63 1.24 -0.57 2.31
C HIS A 63 -0.29 -0.57 2.42
N PRO A 64 -0.99 -0.93 1.33
CA PRO A 64 -2.44 -0.94 1.31
C PRO A 64 -3.03 -2.07 2.17
N PRO A 65 -4.32 -2.02 2.46
CA PRO A 65 -5.01 -3.13 3.11
C PRO A 65 -4.99 -4.39 2.23
N TYR A 66 -4.96 -5.56 2.88
CA TYR A 66 -5.09 -6.85 2.22
C TYR A 66 -6.57 -7.24 2.19
N TRP A 67 -7.30 -6.64 1.24
CA TRP A 67 -8.73 -6.77 1.07
C TRP A 67 -9.47 -6.52 2.39
N ASP A 68 -10.42 -7.41 2.77
CA ASP A 68 -11.27 -7.28 3.96
C ASP A 68 -10.76 -8.07 5.19
N ILE A 69 -9.46 -8.42 5.21
CA ILE A 69 -8.86 -9.20 6.31
C ILE A 69 -8.83 -8.38 7.61
N ILE A 70 -8.43 -7.12 7.52
CA ILE A 70 -8.41 -6.19 8.64
C ILE A 70 -9.17 -4.94 8.21
N LYS A 71 -10.18 -4.55 8.97
CA LYS A 71 -10.88 -3.27 8.78
C LYS A 71 -10.21 -2.20 9.62
N TYR A 72 -9.93 -1.06 9.00
CA TYR A 72 -9.21 0.02 9.67
C TYR A 72 -10.15 1.01 10.33
N SER A 73 -11.10 1.56 9.60
CA SER A 73 -12.09 2.51 10.14
C SER A 73 -13.02 1.84 11.15
N ASP A 74 -13.27 2.49 12.27
CA ASP A 74 -13.99 2.01 13.47
C ASP A 74 -13.35 0.83 14.21
N VAL A 75 -12.17 0.36 13.77
CA VAL A 75 -11.41 -0.67 14.48
C VAL A 75 -10.09 -0.09 15.00
N MET A 76 -9.34 0.61 14.14
CA MET A 76 -8.08 1.23 14.51
C MET A 76 -8.25 2.69 14.97
N TYR A 77 -9.28 3.36 14.51
CA TYR A 77 -9.67 4.72 14.89
C TYR A 77 -11.18 4.92 14.76
N LYS A 78 -11.74 5.89 15.49
CA LYS A 78 -13.18 6.17 15.44
C LYS A 78 -13.54 7.01 14.21
N ALA A 79 -14.39 6.47 13.35
CA ALA A 79 -14.86 7.15 12.16
C ALA A 79 -15.64 8.44 12.48
N SER A 80 -16.36 8.47 13.61
CA SER A 80 -17.08 9.66 14.08
C SER A 80 -16.16 10.84 14.35
N GLU A 81 -14.99 10.62 14.95
CA GLU A 81 -14.02 11.67 15.24
C GLU A 81 -13.41 12.25 13.95
N VAL A 82 -13.13 11.39 12.97
CA VAL A 82 -12.65 11.82 11.65
C VAL A 82 -13.71 12.62 10.92
N LYS A 83 -14.97 12.17 10.96
CA LYS A 83 -16.10 12.86 10.34
C LYS A 83 -16.34 14.23 10.95
N GLU A 84 -16.28 14.33 12.27
CA GLU A 84 -16.43 15.60 12.98
C GLU A 84 -15.32 16.59 12.61
N LYS A 85 -14.07 16.10 12.58
CA LYS A 85 -12.89 16.96 12.37
C LYS A 85 -12.68 17.35 10.90
N TYR A 86 -12.94 16.46 9.95
CA TYR A 86 -12.57 16.63 8.54
C TYR A 86 -13.77 16.63 7.58
N GLY A 87 -15.00 16.39 8.06
CA GLY A 87 -16.23 16.52 7.29
C GLY A 87 -16.55 15.37 6.33
N TYR A 88 -15.78 14.25 6.33
CA TYR A 88 -16.06 13.08 5.51
C TYR A 88 -16.15 11.80 6.36
N ASP A 89 -16.83 10.79 5.81
CA ASP A 89 -16.99 9.48 6.46
C ASP A 89 -15.86 8.53 5.99
N PRO A 90 -14.85 8.25 6.83
CA PRO A 90 -13.73 7.40 6.43
C PRO A 90 -14.15 5.96 6.13
N CYS A 91 -15.29 5.48 6.65
CA CYS A 91 -15.78 4.14 6.34
C CYS A 91 -16.16 3.97 4.87
N LYS A 92 -16.50 5.04 4.17
CA LYS A 92 -16.81 5.01 2.73
C LYS A 92 -15.57 5.01 1.85
N ALA A 93 -14.47 5.55 2.35
CA ALA A 93 -13.19 5.64 1.64
C ALA A 93 -12.20 4.52 1.99
N ASP A 94 -12.50 3.75 3.05
CA ASP A 94 -11.66 2.65 3.53
C ASP A 94 -11.73 1.46 2.58
N LEU A 95 -10.66 1.22 1.83
CA LEU A 95 -10.55 0.11 0.88
C LEU A 95 -10.74 -1.26 1.53
N SER A 96 -10.42 -1.40 2.82
CA SER A 96 -10.63 -2.65 3.57
C SER A 96 -12.11 -3.00 3.78
N ARG A 97 -13.02 -2.07 3.50
CA ARG A 97 -14.47 -2.26 3.62
C ARG A 97 -15.14 -2.65 2.31
N ILE A 98 -14.40 -2.76 1.22
CA ILE A 98 -14.93 -3.23 -0.06
C ILE A 98 -15.07 -4.76 0.01
N PRO A 99 -16.30 -5.31 0.02
CA PRO A 99 -16.51 -6.74 0.24
C PRO A 99 -16.24 -7.59 -1.00
N ASP A 100 -16.38 -7.01 -2.17
CA ASP A 100 -16.21 -7.67 -3.47
C ASP A 100 -14.75 -7.58 -3.91
N TRP A 101 -14.17 -8.71 -4.33
CA TRP A 101 -12.77 -8.80 -4.72
C TRP A 101 -12.44 -7.99 -5.96
N ASP A 102 -13.28 -8.09 -6.99
CA ASP A 102 -12.98 -7.44 -8.27
C ASP A 102 -13.05 -5.92 -8.13
N ARG A 103 -14.04 -5.43 -7.37
CA ARG A 103 -14.12 -3.99 -7.01
C ARG A 103 -12.96 -3.53 -6.14
N PHE A 104 -12.50 -4.38 -5.24
CA PHE A 104 -11.31 -4.07 -4.45
C PHE A 104 -10.07 -3.95 -5.33
N VAL A 105 -9.86 -4.90 -6.26
CA VAL A 105 -8.75 -4.86 -7.23
C VAL A 105 -8.82 -3.63 -8.12
N GLU A 106 -10.01 -3.26 -8.60
CA GLU A 106 -10.23 -2.04 -9.38
C GLU A 106 -9.82 -0.79 -8.59
N ALA A 107 -10.28 -0.66 -7.35
CA ALA A 107 -9.93 0.45 -6.47
C ALA A 107 -8.43 0.51 -6.16
N MET A 108 -7.81 -0.66 -5.93
CA MET A 108 -6.37 -0.78 -5.74
C MET A 108 -5.57 -0.34 -6.97
N ASN A 109 -5.99 -0.77 -8.15
CA ASN A 109 -5.36 -0.40 -9.41
C ASN A 109 -5.49 1.11 -9.69
N TYR A 110 -6.63 1.70 -9.38
CA TYR A 110 -6.81 3.15 -9.41
C TYR A 110 -5.85 3.87 -8.47
N ALA A 111 -5.79 3.46 -7.19
CA ALA A 111 -4.88 4.03 -6.19
C ALA A 111 -3.40 3.86 -6.60
N MET A 112 -3.03 2.71 -7.16
CA MET A 112 -1.69 2.45 -7.68
C MET A 112 -1.33 3.42 -8.81
N MET A 113 -2.19 3.56 -9.81
CA MET A 113 -1.97 4.49 -10.93
C MET A 113 -1.91 5.93 -10.49
N LYS A 114 -2.81 6.35 -9.59
CA LYS A 114 -2.85 7.72 -9.07
C LYS A 114 -1.52 8.12 -8.42
N GLN A 115 -0.99 7.28 -7.53
CA GLN A 115 0.30 7.50 -6.89
C GLN A 115 1.45 7.45 -7.90
N PHE A 116 1.43 6.47 -8.81
CA PHE A 116 2.45 6.35 -9.85
C PHE A 116 2.49 7.57 -10.78
N CYS A 117 1.34 8.13 -11.14
CA CYS A 117 1.27 9.35 -11.95
C CYS A 117 1.87 10.56 -11.21
N ALA A 118 1.73 10.63 -9.90
CA ALA A 118 2.30 11.70 -9.08
C ALA A 118 3.84 11.63 -8.95
N LEU A 119 4.44 10.42 -9.06
CA LEU A 119 5.90 10.27 -9.01
C LEU A 119 6.59 11.23 -10.00
N GLU A 120 7.73 11.77 -9.60
CA GLU A 120 8.63 12.42 -10.53
C GLU A 120 9.23 11.44 -11.55
N LYS A 121 9.81 11.96 -12.62
CA LYS A 121 10.54 11.13 -13.59
C LYS A 121 11.76 10.50 -12.93
N GLY A 122 11.91 9.18 -13.06
CA GLY A 122 12.95 8.40 -12.38
C GLY A 122 12.58 7.97 -10.98
N GLY A 123 11.49 8.52 -10.42
CA GLY A 123 10.98 8.16 -9.10
C GLY A 123 10.52 6.72 -9.00
N ARG A 124 10.50 6.19 -7.78
CA ARG A 124 10.16 4.80 -7.49
C ARG A 124 9.00 4.66 -6.50
N MET A 125 8.28 3.59 -6.65
CA MET A 125 7.24 3.20 -5.72
C MET A 125 7.51 1.77 -5.24
N ALA A 126 7.61 1.59 -3.93
CA ALA A 126 7.74 0.31 -3.28
C ALA A 126 6.40 -0.05 -2.62
N VAL A 127 5.76 -1.12 -3.10
CA VAL A 127 4.43 -1.54 -2.65
C VAL A 127 4.53 -2.84 -1.90
N LEU A 128 4.25 -2.79 -0.60
CA LEU A 128 4.17 -3.98 0.25
C LEU A 128 2.76 -4.58 0.16
N MET A 129 2.65 -5.81 -0.30
CA MET A 129 1.38 -6.52 -0.43
C MET A 129 1.52 -8.01 -0.16
N GLY A 130 0.42 -8.66 0.17
CA GLY A 130 0.34 -10.10 0.40
C GLY A 130 -0.86 -10.72 -0.27
N ASP A 131 -0.72 -11.98 -0.67
CA ASP A 131 -1.83 -12.79 -1.17
C ASP A 131 -2.74 -13.23 -0.01
N ILE A 132 -3.97 -13.55 -0.33
CA ILE A 132 -5.00 -13.86 0.67
C ILE A 132 -5.60 -15.22 0.37
N LYS A 133 -5.80 -16.03 1.40
CA LYS A 133 -6.63 -17.25 1.33
C LYS A 133 -7.93 -17.04 2.08
N LYS A 134 -9.06 -17.25 1.38
CA LYS A 134 -10.39 -17.13 1.96
C LYS A 134 -11.28 -18.24 1.42
N ARG A 135 -11.88 -19.02 2.34
CA ARG A 135 -12.77 -20.15 1.99
C ARG A 135 -12.13 -21.13 0.99
N GLY A 136 -10.85 -21.45 1.16
CA GLY A 136 -10.11 -22.39 0.29
C GLY A 136 -9.64 -21.83 -1.06
N LYS A 137 -10.03 -20.61 -1.43
CA LYS A 137 -9.61 -19.94 -2.66
C LYS A 137 -8.43 -18.99 -2.37
N LEU A 138 -7.43 -18.99 -3.25
CA LEU A 138 -6.34 -18.02 -3.27
C LEU A 138 -6.78 -16.78 -4.06
N TYR A 139 -6.57 -15.61 -3.48
CA TYR A 139 -6.72 -14.30 -4.10
C TYR A 139 -5.34 -13.65 -4.14
N SER A 140 -4.77 -13.55 -5.34
CA SER A 140 -3.39 -13.08 -5.49
C SER A 140 -3.35 -11.61 -5.84
N MET A 141 -2.94 -10.77 -4.87
CA MET A 141 -2.69 -9.36 -5.13
C MET A 141 -1.53 -9.18 -6.11
N LEU A 142 -0.51 -10.05 -6.03
CA LEU A 142 0.62 -10.01 -6.95
C LEU A 142 0.19 -10.20 -8.41
N ALA A 143 -0.78 -11.08 -8.67
CA ALA A 143 -1.28 -11.33 -10.02
C ALA A 143 -2.17 -10.20 -10.54
N GLU A 144 -3.05 -9.68 -9.69
CA GLU A 144 -4.16 -8.79 -10.09
C GLU A 144 -3.77 -7.30 -10.11
N ILE A 145 -2.83 -6.88 -9.24
CA ILE A 145 -2.43 -5.48 -9.16
C ILE A 145 -1.53 -5.11 -10.36
N ILE A 146 -1.84 -4.01 -11.01
CA ILE A 146 -1.04 -3.48 -12.13
C ILE A 146 0.40 -3.15 -11.68
N LYS A 147 1.33 -3.22 -12.62
CA LYS A 147 2.74 -2.86 -12.45
C LYS A 147 3.07 -1.75 -13.45
N PRO A 148 2.71 -0.49 -13.13
CA PRO A 148 2.93 0.63 -14.05
C PRO A 148 4.43 0.93 -14.18
N GLY A 149 4.85 1.37 -15.38
CA GLY A 149 6.25 1.66 -15.67
C GLY A 149 7.14 0.43 -15.72
N THR A 150 8.39 0.57 -15.30
CA THR A 150 9.33 -0.56 -15.23
C THR A 150 9.27 -1.24 -13.88
N LEU A 151 8.91 -2.52 -13.87
CA LEU A 151 9.05 -3.36 -12.70
C LEU A 151 10.54 -3.68 -12.49
N GLU A 152 11.17 -3.02 -11.52
CA GLU A 152 12.59 -3.20 -11.22
C GLU A 152 12.85 -4.44 -10.38
N ASN A 153 11.95 -4.75 -9.43
CA ASN A 153 12.14 -5.90 -8.55
C ASN A 153 10.84 -6.39 -7.90
N ILE A 154 10.87 -7.66 -7.47
CA ILE A 154 9.89 -8.27 -6.56
C ILE A 154 10.69 -8.84 -5.39
N ILE A 155 10.64 -8.17 -4.25
CA ILE A 155 11.33 -8.61 -3.04
C ILE A 155 10.37 -9.50 -2.24
N ILE A 156 10.84 -10.67 -1.84
CA ILE A 156 10.09 -11.57 -0.96
C ILE A 156 10.43 -11.22 0.50
N LYS A 157 9.41 -10.81 1.23
CA LYS A 157 9.50 -10.60 2.68
C LYS A 157 8.95 -11.83 3.39
N ALA A 158 9.82 -12.67 3.94
CA ALA A 158 9.39 -13.79 4.76
C ALA A 158 8.68 -13.29 6.03
N GLN A 159 7.57 -13.91 6.37
CA GLN A 159 6.86 -13.69 7.64
C GLN A 159 7.38 -14.71 8.66
N HIS A 160 7.70 -14.22 9.86
CA HIS A 160 8.10 -15.04 11.00
C HIS A 160 7.15 -14.78 12.16
N ASN A 161 6.81 -15.82 12.91
CA ASN A 161 5.91 -15.76 14.07
C ASN A 161 4.49 -15.28 13.73
N CYS A 162 4.00 -15.60 12.53
CA CYS A 162 2.61 -15.34 12.17
C CYS A 162 1.69 -16.50 12.67
N PHE A 163 0.39 -16.24 12.71
CA PHE A 163 -0.59 -17.28 13.06
C PHE A 163 -0.45 -18.53 12.19
N SER A 164 -0.04 -18.37 10.95
CA SER A 164 0.19 -19.48 10.02
C SER A 164 1.34 -20.39 10.43
N ASP A 165 2.35 -19.89 11.15
CA ASP A 165 3.48 -20.70 11.65
C ASP A 165 3.09 -21.59 12.85
N GLN A 166 2.00 -21.23 13.55
CA GLN A 166 1.57 -21.90 14.78
C GLN A 166 0.53 -22.99 14.52
N ILE A 167 -0.02 -23.07 13.30
CA ILE A 167 -1.03 -24.05 12.94
C ILE A 167 -0.31 -25.32 12.46
N GLN A 168 -0.54 -26.46 13.16
CA GLN A 168 -0.14 -27.77 12.65
C GLN A 168 -0.93 -28.10 11.38
N TYR A 169 -0.24 -28.15 10.26
CA TYR A 169 -0.87 -28.44 8.96
C TYR A 169 -1.31 -29.89 8.86
N SER A 170 -2.60 -30.10 8.75
CA SER A 170 -3.20 -31.42 8.55
C SER A 170 -3.12 -31.91 7.09
N GLY A 171 -2.16 -31.48 6.30
CA GLY A 171 -1.93 -31.91 4.92
C GLY A 171 -2.90 -31.35 3.85
N LYS A 172 -3.88 -30.52 4.25
CA LYS A 172 -4.89 -29.96 3.32
C LYS A 172 -4.75 -28.46 3.02
N PHE A 173 -3.75 -27.80 3.62
CA PHE A 173 -3.59 -26.35 3.54
C PHE A 173 -2.14 -25.96 3.34
N ILE A 174 -1.85 -25.23 2.27
CA ILE A 174 -0.54 -24.62 2.05
C ILE A 174 -0.61 -23.20 2.61
N PRO A 175 0.21 -22.83 3.63
CA PRO A 175 0.20 -21.48 4.20
C PRO A 175 0.79 -20.45 3.26
N ILE A 176 0.40 -19.18 3.46
CA ILE A 176 1.11 -18.04 2.89
C ILE A 176 2.07 -17.56 3.99
N LEU A 177 3.38 -17.70 3.77
CA LEU A 177 4.44 -17.36 4.73
C LEU A 177 5.28 -16.17 4.28
N HIS A 178 4.78 -15.40 3.32
CA HIS A 178 5.52 -14.28 2.77
C HIS A 178 4.58 -13.16 2.31
N GLU A 179 5.17 -12.01 2.18
CA GLU A 179 4.62 -10.82 1.52
C GLU A 179 5.57 -10.43 0.38
N TYR A 180 5.08 -9.64 -0.54
CA TYR A 180 5.85 -9.11 -1.66
C TYR A 180 6.09 -7.62 -1.49
N VAL A 181 7.27 -7.14 -1.91
CA VAL A 181 7.47 -5.72 -2.19
C VAL A 181 7.71 -5.57 -3.67
N LEU A 182 6.75 -4.99 -4.38
CA LEU A 182 6.93 -4.59 -5.77
C LEU A 182 7.67 -3.26 -5.81
N VAL A 183 8.75 -3.19 -6.58
CA VAL A 183 9.46 -1.94 -6.85
C VAL A 183 9.26 -1.59 -8.31
N VAL A 184 8.53 -0.51 -8.56
CA VAL A 184 8.29 0.02 -9.89
C VAL A 184 8.92 1.41 -10.03
N ARG A 185 9.41 1.72 -11.25
CA ARG A 185 10.05 3.00 -11.57
C ARG A 185 9.32 3.71 -12.70
N LYS A 186 9.19 5.01 -12.55
CA LYS A 186 8.63 5.89 -13.59
C LYS A 186 9.73 6.37 -14.54
N ASP A 187 9.93 5.68 -15.65
CA ASP A 187 11.01 5.98 -16.59
C ASP A 187 10.78 7.22 -17.43
N ASN A 188 9.55 7.41 -17.90
CA ASN A 188 9.18 8.50 -18.78
C ASN A 188 8.01 9.31 -18.22
N ALA A 189 7.96 10.58 -18.59
CA ALA A 189 6.79 11.42 -18.40
C ALA A 189 5.58 10.99 -19.26
N LEU A 190 5.71 9.89 -20.01
CA LEU A 190 4.62 9.33 -20.81
C LEU A 190 3.51 8.87 -19.87
N ILE A 191 2.47 9.68 -19.85
CA ILE A 191 1.15 9.27 -19.45
C ILE A 191 0.78 8.13 -20.39
N TYR A 192 0.70 6.90 -19.89
CA TYR A 192 0.01 5.86 -20.65
C TYR A 192 -1.40 6.39 -20.88
N PRO A 193 -1.83 6.59 -22.13
CA PRO A 193 -3.23 6.93 -22.33
C PRO A 193 -4.03 5.76 -21.80
N ILE A 194 -4.68 5.96 -20.67
CA ILE A 194 -5.67 5.01 -20.17
C ILE A 194 -6.85 5.23 -21.10
N LEU A 195 -6.91 4.44 -22.15
CA LEU A 195 -8.10 4.30 -22.96
C LEU A 195 -9.11 3.52 -22.10
N PHE A 196 -9.87 4.25 -21.28
CA PHE A 196 -11.13 3.76 -20.79
C PHE A 196 -12.12 3.81 -21.98
N THR A 197 -12.30 2.69 -22.64
CA THR A 197 -13.45 2.45 -23.51
C THR A 197 -14.50 1.72 -22.73
#